data_88326419d762f3a6f2289a992adb65fb
#
_entry.id   88326419d762f3a6f2289a992adb65fb
#
_cell.length_a   1.000
_cell.length_b   1.000
_cell.length_c   1.000
_cell.angle_alpha   90.00
_cell.angle_beta   90.00
_cell.angle_gamma   90.00
#
_symmetry.space_group_name_H-M   'P 1'
#
loop_
_entity.id
_entity.type
_entity.pdbx_description
1 polymer ?
#
loop_
_entity_poly.entity_id
_entity_poly.type
_entity_poly.pdbx_seq_one_letter_code
_entity_poly.pdbx_strand_id
1 'polypeptide(L)'
;MRVPLNRALSKLGILSRAQATQAIRAGRVRVGGRIIDDPAHLVIPERARIALDDAPQVRVAWRTILFHKPRGVVTTRRDPEGRDTVFDVIGDASRGLNAVGRLDRATSGLLVLTTDTQLANWITDPEHGVPRVYVVTVRGRVADADLASLGAAVALRKASGRESHLIVQLSSGKNREVRRLFEGIGRDVTRLKRVRFGGLELGSLEPGQWRDVSATELRVAFPGAPISGGP
;
A
#
# COMPACT_ATOMS: atom_id res chain seq x y z
N MET A 1 11.47 -19.44 7.91
CA MET A 1 10.29 -19.71 8.77
C MET A 1 9.27 -20.52 7.98
N ARG A 2 8.65 -21.57 8.60
CA ARG A 2 7.57 -22.32 7.94
C ARG A 2 6.28 -21.53 7.92
N VAL A 3 5.56 -21.52 6.80
CA VAL A 3 4.25 -20.87 6.65
C VAL A 3 3.30 -21.79 5.87
N PRO A 4 1.97 -21.65 6.03
CA PRO A 4 0.98 -22.35 5.21
C PRO A 4 1.20 -22.12 3.70
N LEU A 5 0.97 -23.14 2.89
CA LEU A 5 1.24 -23.13 1.44
C LEU A 5 0.47 -22.02 0.71
N ASN A 6 -0.80 -21.76 1.06
CA ASN A 6 -1.55 -20.65 0.49
C ASN A 6 -0.91 -19.28 0.82
N ARG A 7 -0.35 -19.15 2.03
CA ARG A 7 0.40 -17.95 2.42
C ARG A 7 1.76 -17.87 1.71
N ALA A 8 2.42 -19.03 1.51
CA ALA A 8 3.67 -19.08 0.76
C ALA A 8 3.50 -18.63 -0.69
N LEU A 9 2.49 -19.14 -1.40
CA LEU A 9 2.15 -18.73 -2.76
C LEU A 9 1.85 -17.24 -2.87
N SER A 10 1.15 -16.69 -1.88
CA SER A 10 0.87 -15.26 -1.81
C SER A 10 2.13 -14.43 -1.52
N LYS A 11 2.99 -14.91 -0.59
CA LYS A 11 4.27 -14.27 -0.26
C LYS A 11 5.24 -14.25 -1.45
N LEU A 12 5.20 -15.29 -2.28
CA LEU A 12 6.01 -15.40 -3.50
C LEU A 12 5.42 -14.58 -4.68
N GLY A 13 4.26 -13.94 -4.50
CA GLY A 13 3.61 -13.15 -5.56
C GLY A 13 2.97 -13.98 -6.68
N ILE A 14 2.80 -15.29 -6.48
CA ILE A 14 2.30 -16.22 -7.49
C ILE A 14 0.76 -16.09 -7.62
N LEU A 15 0.06 -16.14 -6.48
CA LEU A 15 -1.40 -16.06 -6.38
C LEU A 15 -1.81 -15.22 -5.15
N SER A 16 -3.01 -14.63 -5.15
CA SER A 16 -3.62 -14.15 -3.91
C SER A 16 -3.92 -15.31 -2.96
N ARG A 17 -4.09 -15.06 -1.65
CA ARG A 17 -4.42 -16.12 -0.69
C ARG A 17 -5.66 -16.92 -1.07
N ALA A 18 -6.71 -16.24 -1.56
CA ALA A 18 -7.95 -16.90 -2.01
C ALA A 18 -7.71 -17.78 -3.23
N GLN A 19 -7.03 -17.26 -4.25
CA GLN A 19 -6.67 -18.01 -5.45
C GLN A 19 -5.73 -19.19 -5.11
N ALA A 20 -4.75 -18.98 -4.23
CA ALA A 20 -3.87 -20.03 -3.76
C ALA A 20 -4.64 -21.15 -3.06
N THR A 21 -5.57 -20.80 -2.16
CA THR A 21 -6.43 -21.78 -1.48
C THR A 21 -7.26 -22.58 -2.49
N GLN A 22 -7.84 -21.92 -3.49
CA GLN A 22 -8.61 -22.58 -4.54
C GLN A 22 -7.72 -23.49 -5.41
N ALA A 23 -6.56 -23.02 -5.86
CA ALA A 23 -5.64 -23.79 -6.69
C ALA A 23 -5.10 -25.02 -5.95
N ILE A 24 -4.78 -24.89 -4.65
CA ILE A 24 -4.32 -26.01 -3.81
C ILE A 24 -5.42 -27.07 -3.70
N ARG A 25 -6.65 -26.67 -3.34
CA ARG A 25 -7.79 -27.60 -3.22
C ARG A 25 -8.17 -28.25 -4.54
N ALA A 26 -7.89 -27.61 -5.66
CA ALA A 26 -8.09 -28.16 -7.00
C ALA A 26 -6.96 -29.10 -7.46
N GLY A 27 -5.95 -29.40 -6.60
CA GLY A 27 -4.83 -30.27 -6.92
C GLY A 27 -3.84 -29.69 -7.95
N ARG A 28 -3.90 -28.40 -8.21
CA ARG A 28 -3.07 -27.69 -9.21
C ARG A 28 -1.69 -27.31 -8.69
N VAL A 29 -1.43 -27.51 -7.39
CA VAL A 29 -0.17 -27.10 -6.75
C VAL A 29 0.66 -28.31 -6.38
N ARG A 30 1.91 -28.34 -6.79
CA ARG A 30 2.88 -29.35 -6.38
C ARG A 30 3.99 -28.74 -5.53
N VAL A 31 4.43 -29.46 -4.52
CA VAL A 31 5.60 -29.13 -3.71
C VAL A 31 6.56 -30.30 -3.74
N GLY A 32 7.79 -30.08 -4.24
CA GLY A 32 8.76 -31.15 -4.42
C GLY A 32 8.28 -32.30 -5.33
N GLY A 33 7.44 -31.99 -6.31
CA GLY A 33 6.85 -32.93 -7.27
C GLY A 33 5.56 -33.62 -6.80
N ARG A 34 5.16 -33.48 -5.51
CA ARG A 34 3.92 -34.06 -4.98
C ARG A 34 2.78 -33.06 -5.00
N ILE A 35 1.58 -33.49 -5.44
CA ILE A 35 0.37 -32.67 -5.34
C ILE A 35 0.06 -32.46 -3.85
N ILE A 36 -0.23 -31.20 -3.49
CA ILE A 36 -0.69 -30.82 -2.17
C ILE A 36 -2.08 -30.19 -2.33
N ASP A 37 -3.05 -30.72 -1.61
CA ASP A 37 -4.46 -30.28 -1.60
C ASP A 37 -4.86 -29.55 -0.30
N ASP A 38 -3.99 -29.61 0.73
CA ASP A 38 -4.17 -28.89 1.98
C ASP A 38 -3.54 -27.48 1.92
N PRO A 39 -4.33 -26.39 1.94
CA PRO A 39 -3.81 -25.02 2.00
C PRO A 39 -2.98 -24.69 3.23
N ALA A 40 -3.15 -25.46 4.34
CA ALA A 40 -2.42 -25.28 5.58
C ALA A 40 -1.07 -26.05 5.60
N HIS A 41 -0.77 -26.86 4.58
CA HIS A 41 0.52 -27.54 4.44
C HIS A 41 1.69 -26.58 4.65
N LEU A 42 2.60 -26.93 5.59
CA LEU A 42 3.69 -26.03 5.98
C LEU A 42 4.91 -26.15 5.07
N VAL A 43 5.31 -25.06 4.48
CA VAL A 43 6.50 -24.95 3.62
C VAL A 43 7.42 -23.82 4.08
N ILE A 44 8.70 -23.89 3.68
CA ILE A 44 9.63 -22.75 3.75
C ILE A 44 9.64 -22.12 2.36
N PRO A 45 9.04 -20.94 2.16
CA PRO A 45 8.87 -20.35 0.82
C PRO A 45 10.17 -20.21 0.04
N GLU A 46 11.26 -19.89 0.75
CA GLU A 46 12.58 -19.65 0.17
C GLU A 46 13.26 -20.94 -0.33
N ARG A 47 12.79 -22.11 0.11
CA ARG A 47 13.39 -23.42 -0.22
C ARG A 47 12.45 -24.38 -0.94
N ALA A 48 11.13 -24.11 -0.89
CA ALA A 48 10.13 -24.99 -1.48
C ALA A 48 10.18 -24.92 -3.03
N ARG A 49 10.30 -26.07 -3.66
CA ARG A 49 10.12 -26.20 -5.12
C ARG A 49 8.62 -26.31 -5.39
N ILE A 50 8.00 -25.20 -5.75
CA ILE A 50 6.56 -25.11 -6.02
C ILE A 50 6.33 -25.07 -7.52
N ALA A 51 5.37 -25.87 -8.00
CA ALA A 51 4.83 -25.79 -9.36
C ALA A 51 3.33 -25.53 -9.28
N LEU A 52 2.82 -24.75 -10.23
CA LEU A 52 1.40 -24.50 -10.45
C LEU A 52 1.07 -24.91 -11.88
N ASP A 53 0.09 -25.80 -12.07
CA ASP A 53 -0.26 -26.37 -13.36
C ASP A 53 0.94 -27.02 -14.08
N ASP A 54 1.77 -27.74 -13.31
CA ASP A 54 3.03 -28.38 -13.73
C ASP A 54 4.13 -27.42 -14.24
N ALA A 55 3.88 -26.13 -14.26
CA ALA A 55 4.89 -25.11 -14.56
C ALA A 55 5.65 -24.70 -13.28
N PRO A 56 7.01 -24.80 -13.28
CA PRO A 56 7.80 -24.32 -12.16
C PRO A 56 7.55 -22.83 -11.93
N GLN A 57 7.29 -22.45 -10.68
CA GLN A 57 7.08 -21.05 -10.35
C GLN A 57 8.41 -20.36 -10.09
N VAL A 58 8.72 -19.37 -10.90
CA VAL A 58 9.87 -18.49 -10.72
C VAL A 58 9.51 -17.45 -9.67
N ARG A 59 10.40 -17.27 -8.68
CA ARG A 59 10.26 -16.21 -7.69
C ARG A 59 10.24 -14.86 -8.41
N VAL A 60 9.21 -14.06 -8.15
CA VAL A 60 9.17 -12.67 -8.63
C VAL A 60 10.36 -11.93 -8.02
N ALA A 61 11.15 -11.27 -8.86
CA ALA A 61 12.26 -10.45 -8.40
C ALA A 61 11.81 -9.43 -7.37
N TRP A 62 12.67 -9.17 -6.38
CA TRP A 62 12.40 -8.13 -5.42
C TRP A 62 12.27 -6.78 -6.13
N ARG A 63 11.19 -6.07 -5.86
CA ARG A 63 10.94 -4.76 -6.44
C ARG A 63 10.03 -3.94 -5.52
N THR A 64 10.32 -2.66 -5.42
CA THR A 64 9.45 -1.67 -4.77
C THR A 64 9.34 -0.45 -5.67
N ILE A 65 8.13 0.06 -5.84
CA ILE A 65 7.87 1.30 -6.57
C ILE A 65 7.14 2.32 -5.69
N LEU A 66 7.42 3.59 -5.94
CA LEU A 66 6.63 4.73 -5.50
C LEU A 66 5.74 5.15 -6.66
N PHE A 67 4.44 5.16 -6.44
CA PHE A 67 3.42 5.48 -7.43
C PHE A 67 2.63 6.72 -7.00
N HIS A 68 2.43 7.67 -7.91
CA HIS A 68 1.50 8.75 -7.71
C HIS A 68 0.10 8.29 -8.11
N LYS A 69 -0.64 7.76 -7.16
CA LYS A 69 -2.02 7.35 -7.39
C LYS A 69 -2.87 8.54 -7.83
N PRO A 70 -3.50 8.54 -9.00
CA PRO A 70 -4.44 9.57 -9.39
C PRO A 70 -5.73 9.50 -8.59
N ARG A 71 -6.49 10.57 -8.57
CA ARG A 71 -7.85 10.60 -8.03
C ARG A 71 -8.78 9.80 -8.96
N GLY A 72 -9.80 9.16 -8.40
CA GLY A 72 -10.77 8.37 -9.18
C GLY A 72 -10.46 6.87 -9.26
N VAL A 73 -9.20 6.49 -9.07
CA VAL A 73 -8.71 5.12 -9.14
C VAL A 73 -8.80 4.43 -7.77
N VAL A 74 -9.11 3.14 -7.73
CA VAL A 74 -9.24 2.35 -6.48
C VAL A 74 -7.99 1.54 -6.19
N THR A 75 -7.67 1.35 -4.89
CA THR A 75 -6.52 0.55 -4.44
C THR A 75 -6.95 -0.89 -4.19
N THR A 76 -7.19 -1.65 -5.25
CA THR A 76 -7.54 -3.08 -5.22
C THR A 76 -7.00 -3.77 -6.47
N ARG A 77 -6.77 -5.08 -6.42
CA ARG A 77 -6.41 -5.88 -7.60
C ARG A 77 -7.61 -6.21 -8.49
N ARG A 78 -8.78 -6.29 -7.92
CA ARG A 78 -10.02 -6.58 -8.63
C ARG A 78 -11.12 -5.72 -8.04
N ASP A 79 -11.79 -4.98 -8.88
CA ASP A 79 -12.95 -4.18 -8.48
C ASP A 79 -14.24 -4.80 -9.05
N PRO A 80 -15.21 -5.18 -8.19
CA PRO A 80 -16.47 -5.76 -8.65
C PRO A 80 -17.33 -4.79 -9.46
N GLU A 81 -17.13 -3.48 -9.28
CA GLU A 81 -17.87 -2.42 -9.97
C GLU A 81 -17.20 -1.98 -11.29
N GLY A 82 -16.09 -2.64 -11.69
CA GLY A 82 -15.39 -2.35 -12.95
C GLY A 82 -14.68 -1.00 -13.01
N ARG A 83 -14.39 -0.38 -11.85
CA ARG A 83 -13.63 0.89 -11.80
C ARG A 83 -12.15 0.64 -12.03
N ASP A 84 -11.46 1.62 -12.61
CA ASP A 84 -10.01 1.57 -12.77
C ASP A 84 -9.30 1.35 -11.44
N THR A 85 -8.37 0.40 -11.43
CA THR A 85 -7.53 0.09 -10.26
C THR A 85 -6.13 0.68 -10.42
N VAL A 86 -5.40 0.79 -9.31
CA VAL A 86 -3.97 1.20 -9.36
C VAL A 86 -3.14 0.24 -10.22
N PHE A 87 -3.54 -1.03 -10.31
CA PHE A 87 -2.83 -2.04 -11.12
C PHE A 87 -3.10 -1.87 -12.60
N ASP A 88 -4.29 -1.44 -13.00
CA ASP A 88 -4.62 -1.12 -14.39
C ASP A 88 -3.83 0.09 -14.89
N VAL A 89 -3.72 1.14 -14.05
CA VAL A 89 -2.94 2.35 -14.37
C VAL A 89 -1.44 2.05 -14.51
N ILE A 90 -0.88 1.19 -13.66
CA ILE A 90 0.54 0.81 -13.70
C ILE A 90 0.81 -0.17 -14.86
N GLY A 91 -0.20 -0.96 -15.26
CA GLY A 91 -0.10 -1.96 -16.32
C GLY A 91 0.83 -3.14 -15.96
N ASP A 92 1.53 -3.69 -16.93
CA ASP A 92 2.40 -4.87 -16.79
C ASP A 92 3.49 -4.70 -15.73
N ALA A 93 3.93 -3.47 -15.49
CA ALA A 93 4.90 -3.16 -14.44
C ALA A 93 4.40 -3.47 -13.03
N SER A 94 3.08 -3.67 -12.85
CA SER A 94 2.45 -4.03 -11.57
C SER A 94 2.59 -5.52 -11.20
N ARG A 95 3.13 -6.35 -12.09
CA ARG A 95 3.22 -7.80 -11.90
C ARG A 95 3.96 -8.15 -10.60
N GLY A 96 3.31 -8.93 -9.74
CA GLY A 96 3.85 -9.34 -8.43
C GLY A 96 3.82 -8.28 -7.33
N LEU A 97 3.60 -7.00 -7.66
CA LEU A 97 3.54 -5.93 -6.67
C LEU A 97 2.28 -6.01 -5.82
N ASN A 98 2.38 -5.67 -4.55
CA ASN A 98 1.28 -5.51 -3.60
C ASN A 98 1.27 -4.08 -3.08
N ALA A 99 0.08 -3.47 -2.98
CA ALA A 99 -0.05 -2.14 -2.42
C ALA A 99 0.25 -2.15 -0.91
N VAL A 100 1.10 -1.22 -0.46
CA VAL A 100 1.44 -1.00 0.96
C VAL A 100 0.40 -0.06 1.55
N GLY A 101 -0.63 -0.65 2.16
CA GLY A 101 -1.82 0.08 2.58
C GLY A 101 -2.70 0.50 1.39
N ARG A 102 -3.60 1.42 1.65
CA ARG A 102 -4.56 1.90 0.65
C ARG A 102 -4.69 3.42 0.70
N LEU A 103 -5.10 3.99 -0.43
CA LEU A 103 -5.67 5.32 -0.53
C LEU A 103 -7.09 5.19 -1.09
N ASP A 104 -8.03 5.93 -0.53
CA ASP A 104 -9.41 5.96 -1.02
C ASP A 104 -9.47 6.45 -2.47
N ARG A 105 -10.57 6.13 -3.18
CA ARG A 105 -10.81 6.57 -4.56
C ARG A 105 -10.67 8.09 -4.74
N ALA A 106 -11.21 8.87 -3.80
CA ALA A 106 -11.15 10.35 -3.83
C ALA A 106 -9.83 10.94 -3.31
N THR A 107 -8.86 10.10 -2.92
CA THR A 107 -7.54 10.51 -2.42
C THR A 107 -6.49 10.25 -3.49
N SER A 108 -5.58 11.20 -3.70
CA SER A 108 -4.43 11.06 -4.60
C SER A 108 -3.11 11.01 -3.83
N GLY A 109 -2.01 10.83 -4.54
CA GLY A 109 -0.67 10.99 -4.01
C GLY A 109 0.10 9.68 -3.83
N LEU A 110 1.09 9.73 -2.98
CA LEU A 110 2.09 8.69 -2.80
C LEU A 110 1.48 7.37 -2.33
N LEU A 111 1.61 6.34 -3.13
CA LEU A 111 1.32 4.94 -2.79
C LEU A 111 2.56 4.11 -3.06
N VAL A 112 2.97 3.32 -2.09
CA VAL A 112 4.06 2.35 -2.24
C VAL A 112 3.47 1.01 -2.66
N LEU A 113 4.10 0.36 -3.66
CA LEU A 113 3.79 -1.03 -4.01
C LEU A 113 5.09 -1.84 -3.98
N THR A 114 5.03 -3.07 -3.48
CA THR A 114 6.21 -3.93 -3.32
C THR A 114 5.91 -5.40 -3.54
N THR A 115 6.90 -6.15 -3.99
CA THR A 115 6.88 -7.62 -3.98
C THR A 115 7.24 -8.17 -2.58
N ASP A 116 7.80 -7.34 -1.69
CA ASP A 116 8.19 -7.71 -0.34
C ASP A 116 7.03 -7.56 0.65
N THR A 117 6.35 -8.68 0.93
CA THR A 117 5.20 -8.69 1.84
C THR A 117 5.59 -8.49 3.31
N GLN A 118 6.85 -8.73 3.70
CA GLN A 118 7.33 -8.47 5.07
C GLN A 118 7.48 -6.96 5.26
N LEU A 119 8.11 -6.30 4.30
CA LEU A 119 8.19 -4.83 4.26
C LEU A 119 6.80 -4.20 4.26
N ALA A 120 5.87 -4.69 3.40
CA ALA A 120 4.51 -4.16 3.32
C ALA A 120 3.76 -4.27 4.67
N ASN A 121 3.86 -5.42 5.33
CA ASN A 121 3.23 -5.64 6.63
C ASN A 121 3.82 -4.72 7.69
N TRP A 122 5.16 -4.62 7.74
CA TRP A 122 5.84 -3.78 8.72
C TRP A 122 5.45 -2.31 8.58
N ILE A 123 5.46 -1.75 7.36
CA ILE A 123 5.10 -0.34 7.11
C ILE A 123 3.63 -0.05 7.47
N THR A 124 2.74 -1.03 7.28
CA THR A 124 1.31 -0.84 7.53
C THR A 124 0.89 -1.13 8.96
N ASP A 125 1.74 -1.79 9.75
CA ASP A 125 1.47 -2.08 11.15
C ASP A 125 1.42 -0.78 11.97
N PRO A 126 0.31 -0.51 12.69
CA PRO A 126 0.19 0.68 13.53
C PRO A 126 1.25 0.77 14.64
N GLU A 127 1.77 -0.37 15.12
CA GLU A 127 2.79 -0.42 16.18
C GLU A 127 4.10 0.27 15.78
N HIS A 128 4.42 0.29 14.48
CA HIS A 128 5.62 0.96 13.99
C HIS A 128 5.46 2.48 13.79
N GLY A 129 4.24 3.01 13.92
CA GLY A 129 3.98 4.44 13.93
C GLY A 129 4.48 5.21 12.69
N VAL A 130 4.59 4.53 11.52
CA VAL A 130 5.15 5.13 10.30
C VAL A 130 4.35 6.39 9.91
N PRO A 131 4.98 7.59 9.83
CA PRO A 131 4.28 8.83 9.58
C PRO A 131 3.78 8.93 8.13
N ARG A 132 2.59 9.50 7.98
CA ARG A 132 1.94 9.81 6.70
C ARG A 132 1.58 11.29 6.67
N VAL A 133 2.08 12.01 5.68
CA VAL A 133 1.82 13.45 5.56
C VAL A 133 0.90 13.71 4.38
N TYR A 134 -0.13 14.50 4.64
CA TYR A 134 -1.14 14.85 3.66
C TYR A 134 -1.22 16.37 3.46
N VAL A 135 -1.42 16.78 2.21
CA VAL A 135 -1.94 18.10 1.86
C VAL A 135 -3.45 17.97 1.76
N VAL A 136 -4.15 18.79 2.53
CA VAL A 136 -5.61 18.76 2.66
C VAL A 136 -6.18 20.09 2.24
N THR A 137 -7.24 20.09 1.42
CA THR A 137 -8.05 21.28 1.16
C THR A 137 -9.44 21.03 1.72
N VAL A 138 -9.91 21.94 2.53
CA VAL A 138 -11.27 21.93 3.09
C VAL A 138 -12.05 23.12 2.61
N ARG A 139 -13.38 22.98 2.56
CA ARG A 139 -14.29 24.07 2.20
C ARG A 139 -14.36 25.09 3.32
N GLY A 140 -14.31 26.38 2.95
CA GLY A 140 -14.41 27.51 3.85
C GLY A 140 -13.13 27.77 4.64
N ARG A 141 -13.20 28.80 5.48
CA ARG A 141 -12.10 29.21 6.36
C ARG A 141 -12.10 28.35 7.62
N VAL A 142 -10.96 27.74 7.92
CA VAL A 142 -10.68 27.09 9.22
C VAL A 142 -10.21 28.18 10.18
N ALA A 143 -10.88 28.32 11.31
CA ALA A 143 -10.55 29.29 12.34
C ALA A 143 -9.46 28.74 13.29
N ASP A 144 -8.83 29.64 14.07
CA ASP A 144 -7.79 29.24 15.01
C ASP A 144 -8.32 28.30 16.10
N ALA A 145 -9.58 28.49 16.53
CA ALA A 145 -10.25 27.58 17.47
C ALA A 145 -10.42 26.16 16.89
N ASP A 146 -10.76 26.05 15.60
CA ASP A 146 -10.83 24.76 14.90
C ASP A 146 -9.46 24.08 14.88
N LEU A 147 -8.38 24.84 14.57
CA LEU A 147 -7.01 24.32 14.57
C LEU A 147 -6.58 23.81 15.96
N ALA A 148 -6.91 24.53 17.00
CA ALA A 148 -6.61 24.11 18.38
C ALA A 148 -7.26 22.77 18.73
N SER A 149 -8.48 22.52 18.25
CA SER A 149 -9.19 21.25 18.47
C SER A 149 -8.63 20.09 17.66
N LEU A 150 -8.02 20.37 16.50
CA LEU A 150 -7.38 19.35 15.63
C LEU A 150 -6.01 18.90 16.17
N GLY A 151 -5.41 19.66 17.07
CA GLY A 151 -4.13 19.35 17.71
C GLY A 151 -2.90 19.56 16.84
N ALA A 152 -1.73 19.25 17.39
CA ALA A 152 -0.41 19.51 16.79
C ALA A 152 -0.13 18.74 15.48
N ALA A 153 -0.95 17.73 15.17
CA ALA A 153 -0.83 16.97 13.91
C ALA A 153 -1.28 17.75 12.66
N VAL A 154 -1.88 18.94 12.85
CA VAL A 154 -2.46 19.76 11.77
C VAL A 154 -1.84 21.14 11.76
N ALA A 155 -1.35 21.57 10.60
CA ALA A 155 -0.80 22.91 10.40
C ALA A 155 -1.51 23.62 9.23
N LEU A 156 -1.99 24.83 9.46
CA LEU A 156 -2.57 25.68 8.42
C LEU A 156 -1.48 26.28 7.54
N ARG A 157 -1.64 26.16 6.21
CA ARG A 157 -0.73 26.76 5.22
C ARG A 157 -1.30 28.04 4.64
N LYS A 158 -2.59 28.03 4.32
CA LYS A 158 -3.28 29.17 3.72
C LYS A 158 -4.78 29.05 3.98
N ALA A 159 -5.45 30.15 4.25
CA ALA A 159 -6.91 30.22 4.36
C ALA A 159 -7.48 31.38 3.53
N SER A 160 -8.65 31.14 2.96
CA SER A 160 -9.50 32.14 2.29
C SER A 160 -10.95 31.94 2.69
N GLY A 161 -11.84 32.84 2.27
CA GLY A 161 -13.28 32.66 2.51
C GLY A 161 -13.85 31.40 1.81
N ARG A 162 -13.21 30.92 0.74
CA ARG A 162 -13.68 29.76 -0.04
C ARG A 162 -13.10 28.43 0.42
N GLU A 163 -11.82 28.40 0.80
CA GLU A 163 -11.11 27.18 1.17
C GLU A 163 -9.91 27.45 2.07
N SER A 164 -9.53 26.41 2.82
CA SER A 164 -8.30 26.39 3.62
C SER A 164 -7.43 25.22 3.18
N HIS A 165 -6.12 25.43 3.14
CA HIS A 165 -5.10 24.44 2.83
C HIS A 165 -4.30 24.11 4.06
N LEU A 166 -4.22 22.83 4.39
CA LEU A 166 -3.57 22.35 5.62
C LEU A 166 -2.59 21.22 5.30
N ILE A 167 -1.61 21.06 6.19
CA ILE A 167 -0.76 19.87 6.26
C ILE A 167 -1.24 19.07 7.47
N VAL A 168 -1.41 17.76 7.26
CA VAL A 168 -1.82 16.82 8.32
C VAL A 168 -0.81 15.68 8.36
N GLN A 169 -0.26 15.40 9.54
CA GLN A 169 0.61 14.26 9.78
C GLN A 169 -0.07 13.27 10.73
N LEU A 170 -0.19 12.02 10.30
CA LEU A 170 -0.77 10.92 11.08
C LEU A 170 0.16 9.71 11.05
N SER A 171 0.13 8.90 12.11
CA SER A 171 0.90 7.64 12.22
C SER A 171 0.02 6.40 12.32
N SER A 172 -1.26 6.53 12.69
CA SER A 172 -2.15 5.40 12.92
C SER A 172 -2.66 4.72 11.64
N GLY A 173 -2.88 5.47 10.55
CA GLY A 173 -3.39 4.95 9.27
C GLY A 173 -4.81 4.38 9.31
N LYS A 174 -5.66 4.80 10.24
CA LYS A 174 -7.06 4.37 10.35
C LYS A 174 -7.86 4.74 9.11
N ASN A 175 -8.93 3.96 8.84
CA ASN A 175 -9.78 4.20 7.68
C ASN A 175 -10.36 5.63 7.70
N ARG A 176 -10.17 6.38 6.58
CA ARG A 176 -10.67 7.75 6.34
C ARG A 176 -10.37 8.73 7.49
N GLU A 177 -9.26 8.51 8.21
CA GLU A 177 -8.91 9.24 9.44
C GLU A 177 -8.86 10.75 9.23
N VAL A 178 -8.15 11.22 8.19
CA VAL A 178 -8.10 12.66 7.86
C VAL A 178 -9.50 13.23 7.61
N ARG A 179 -10.35 12.52 6.86
CA ARG A 179 -11.70 13.01 6.56
C ARG A 179 -12.56 13.10 7.81
N ARG A 180 -12.52 12.06 8.68
CA ARG A 180 -13.25 12.08 9.96
C ARG A 180 -12.77 13.17 10.89
N LEU A 181 -11.46 13.48 10.87
CA LEU A 181 -10.90 14.57 11.67
C LEU A 181 -11.56 15.91 11.32
N PHE A 182 -11.71 16.21 10.03
CA PHE A 182 -12.34 17.45 9.57
C PHE A 182 -13.87 17.42 9.63
N GLU A 183 -14.50 16.27 9.41
CA GLU A 183 -15.93 16.05 9.64
C GLU A 183 -16.31 16.38 11.10
N GLY A 184 -15.44 16.04 12.07
CA GLY A 184 -15.63 16.33 13.50
C GLY A 184 -15.72 17.82 13.85
N ILE A 185 -15.18 18.71 12.99
CA ILE A 185 -15.29 20.16 13.12
C ILE A 185 -16.23 20.78 12.06
N GLY A 186 -17.09 19.96 11.44
CA GLY A 186 -18.06 20.41 10.44
C GLY A 186 -17.44 20.90 9.13
N ARG A 187 -16.26 20.39 8.74
CA ARG A 187 -15.56 20.80 7.52
C ARG A 187 -15.46 19.67 6.49
N ASP A 188 -15.85 19.96 5.25
CA ASP A 188 -15.74 19.02 4.13
C ASP A 188 -14.35 19.04 3.51
N VAL A 189 -13.69 17.87 3.44
CA VAL A 189 -12.43 17.68 2.72
C VAL A 189 -12.71 17.55 1.22
N THR A 190 -12.38 18.59 0.46
CA THR A 190 -12.57 18.66 -1.00
C THR A 190 -11.41 18.05 -1.77
N ARG A 191 -10.17 18.16 -1.27
CA ARG A 191 -8.97 17.55 -1.84
C ARG A 191 -8.12 16.93 -0.74
N LEU A 192 -7.59 15.73 -1.02
CA LEU A 192 -6.69 15.01 -0.11
C LEU A 192 -5.59 14.35 -0.94
N LYS A 193 -4.34 14.73 -0.67
CA LYS A 193 -3.16 14.20 -1.37
C LYS A 193 -2.11 13.75 -0.34
N ARG A 194 -1.72 12.47 -0.35
CA ARG A 194 -0.60 12.01 0.48
C ARG A 194 0.70 12.40 -0.21
N VAL A 195 1.52 13.20 0.45
CA VAL A 195 2.78 13.72 -0.10
C VAL A 195 4.02 13.05 0.49
N ARG A 196 3.90 12.42 1.68
CA ARG A 196 4.99 11.68 2.32
C ARG A 196 4.49 10.43 3.02
N PHE A 197 5.28 9.37 3.00
CA PHE A 197 5.03 8.11 3.70
C PHE A 197 6.36 7.57 4.25
N GLY A 198 6.51 7.56 5.58
CA GLY A 198 7.82 7.43 6.21
C GLY A 198 8.75 8.55 5.75
N GLY A 199 9.95 8.18 5.32
CA GLY A 199 10.90 9.09 4.69
C GLY A 199 10.74 9.24 3.17
N LEU A 200 9.83 8.50 2.52
CA LEU A 200 9.58 8.66 1.08
C LEU A 200 8.73 9.89 0.80
N GLU A 201 9.15 10.70 -0.16
CA GLU A 201 8.43 11.88 -0.62
C GLU A 201 7.93 11.70 -2.05
N LEU A 202 6.76 12.25 -2.35
CA LEU A 202 6.16 12.19 -3.68
C LEU A 202 6.98 12.98 -4.71
N GLY A 203 7.57 14.09 -4.29
CA GLY A 203 8.36 14.97 -5.16
C GLY A 203 7.54 15.51 -6.33
N SER A 204 8.19 15.57 -7.49
CA SER A 204 7.62 16.03 -8.76
C SER A 204 6.95 14.94 -9.59
N LEU A 205 6.75 13.74 -9.04
CA LEU A 205 6.13 12.63 -9.76
C LEU A 205 4.68 12.99 -10.14
N GLU A 206 4.35 12.95 -11.44
CA GLU A 206 3.02 13.30 -11.93
C GLU A 206 1.97 12.19 -11.66
N PRO A 207 0.68 12.53 -11.58
CA PRO A 207 -0.39 11.54 -11.40
C PRO A 207 -0.34 10.43 -12.46
N GLY A 208 -0.40 9.17 -12.01
CA GLY A 208 -0.29 7.99 -12.87
C GLY A 208 1.14 7.53 -13.12
N GLN A 209 2.14 8.31 -12.80
CA GLN A 209 3.55 7.93 -12.92
C GLN A 209 4.04 7.16 -11.68
N TRP A 210 5.09 6.39 -11.88
CA TRP A 210 5.79 5.64 -10.85
C TRP A 210 7.30 5.64 -11.11
N ARG A 211 8.07 5.37 -10.06
CA ARG A 211 9.50 5.11 -10.13
C ARG A 211 9.89 3.96 -9.22
N ASP A 212 10.97 3.30 -9.54
CA ASP A 212 11.55 2.31 -8.63
C ASP A 212 12.13 2.99 -7.39
N VAL A 213 12.10 2.25 -6.27
CA VAL A 213 12.67 2.65 -4.97
C VAL A 213 13.72 1.61 -4.60
N SER A 214 14.95 2.04 -4.42
CA SER A 214 16.05 1.15 -4.06
C SER A 214 15.95 0.63 -2.61
N ALA A 215 16.61 -0.50 -2.33
CA ALA A 215 16.70 -1.03 -0.97
C ALA A 215 17.37 -0.03 -0.02
N THR A 216 18.37 0.72 -0.50
CA THR A 216 19.05 1.75 0.28
C THR A 216 18.11 2.90 0.63
N GLU A 217 17.34 3.40 -0.34
CA GLU A 217 16.33 4.44 -0.11
C GLU A 217 15.26 3.98 0.91
N LEU A 218 14.83 2.72 0.81
CA LEU A 218 13.87 2.16 1.77
C LEU A 218 14.44 2.05 3.20
N ARG A 219 15.71 1.66 3.36
CA ARG A 219 16.35 1.59 4.69
C ARG A 219 16.41 2.98 5.35
N VAL A 220 16.65 4.00 4.57
CA VAL A 220 16.63 5.40 5.06
C VAL A 220 15.19 5.85 5.36
N ALA A 221 14.23 5.51 4.48
CA ALA A 221 12.85 5.95 4.61
C ALA A 221 12.07 5.23 5.72
N PHE A 222 12.44 3.98 6.05
CA PHE A 222 11.78 3.13 7.03
C PHE A 222 12.82 2.44 7.93
N PRO A 223 13.45 3.17 8.87
CA PRO A 223 14.45 2.60 9.77
C PRO A 223 13.88 1.42 10.58
N GLY A 224 14.61 0.31 10.61
CA GLY A 224 14.17 -0.92 11.30
C GLY A 224 13.24 -1.84 10.49
N ALA A 225 12.80 -1.43 9.30
CA ALA A 225 11.97 -2.30 8.45
C ALA A 225 12.77 -3.49 7.91
N PRO A 226 12.17 -4.70 7.85
CA PRO A 226 12.80 -5.88 7.27
C PRO A 226 12.78 -5.78 5.74
N ILE A 227 13.90 -5.40 5.13
CA ILE A 227 14.03 -5.25 3.68
C ILE A 227 14.81 -6.44 3.14
N SER A 228 14.11 -7.30 2.37
CA SER A 228 14.68 -8.52 1.80
C SER A 228 15.49 -8.28 0.52
N GLY A 229 15.44 -7.10 -0.06
CA GLY A 229 16.19 -6.71 -1.26
C GLY A 229 17.68 -6.63 -0.99
N GLY A 230 18.46 -7.28 -1.85
CA GLY A 230 19.92 -7.31 -1.84
C GLY A 230 20.58 -5.92 -1.98
N PRO A 231 21.92 -5.89 -2.08
CA PRO A 231 22.74 -4.72 -1.83
C PRO A 231 22.32 -3.50 -2.57
#